data_9f3e608fea80cfa0206c87d4d9afc39d
#
_entry.id   9f3e608fea80cfa0206c87d4d9afc39d
#
_cell.length_a   1.000
_cell.length_b   1.000
_cell.length_c   1.000
_cell.angle_alpha   90.00
_cell.angle_beta   90.00
_cell.angle_gamma   90.00
#
_symmetry.space_group_name_H-M   'P 1'
#
loop_
_entity.id
_entity.type
_entity.pdbx_description
1 polymer ?
#
loop_
_entity_poly.entity_id
_entity_poly.type
_entity_poly.pdbx_seq_one_letter_code
_entity_poly.pdbx_strand_id
1 'polypeptide(L)'
;MASQDHHTHDHHHDDHDDHHHQHDHAHDEKTSSWVGPDGKVYHSHDGLAPHSHEPIYSPGFFSRRAQPILTRDFNERAFTVGIGGPVGTGKTALMLSLCKFLRDKYSLAANLLLTELPHAAIREDISINLGPLEELSNLFKADLLLCESGGDNLAANFSRELADYIIYIIDVSAGDTSGITQADLLVINKTDLAQAVGADLAVMERDALRMRDGGPFVFAQVKHGLGIEEIVNHILQGWEVATGKKRQ
;
A
#
# COMPACT_ATOMS: atom_id res chain seq x y z
N MET A 1 75.00 18.33 20.33
CA MET A 1 75.22 17.83 21.69
C MET A 1 74.01 17.04 22.05
N ALA A 2 74.10 15.74 21.94
CA ALA A 2 74.11 14.71 22.98
C ALA A 2 72.68 14.51 23.53
N SER A 3 72.12 13.33 23.67
CA SER A 3 72.64 11.98 23.75
C SER A 3 71.41 10.99 23.55
N GLN A 4 71.73 9.89 22.97
CA GLN A 4 70.95 8.70 22.88
C GLN A 4 70.69 8.11 24.26
N ASP A 5 69.55 7.43 24.43
CA ASP A 5 69.53 6.19 25.23
C ASP A 5 68.45 5.23 24.68
N HIS A 6 68.91 4.04 24.27
CA HIS A 6 68.20 2.86 23.94
C HIS A 6 67.74 2.15 25.20
N HIS A 7 66.47 1.78 25.26
CA HIS A 7 66.01 0.68 26.09
C HIS A 7 65.28 -0.37 25.25
N THR A 8 65.98 -1.46 25.04
CA THR A 8 65.44 -2.75 24.63
C THR A 8 64.66 -3.35 25.78
N HIS A 9 63.41 -3.70 25.56
CA HIS A 9 62.71 -4.63 26.43
C HIS A 9 62.24 -5.85 25.61
N ASP A 10 62.85 -6.97 25.95
CA ASP A 10 62.39 -8.29 25.62
C ASP A 10 61.02 -8.52 26.19
N HIS A 11 60.07 -8.93 25.37
CA HIS A 11 58.80 -9.50 25.81
C HIS A 11 58.65 -10.95 25.36
N HIS A 12 58.55 -11.77 26.37
CA HIS A 12 58.21 -13.18 26.32
C HIS A 12 56.96 -13.43 25.50
N HIS A 13 57.02 -14.45 24.64
CA HIS A 13 55.87 -15.14 24.07
C HIS A 13 55.20 -15.97 25.14
N ASP A 14 53.97 -15.57 25.49
CA ASP A 14 53.03 -16.47 26.18
C ASP A 14 52.07 -17.02 25.15
N ASP A 15 52.16 -18.30 24.92
CA ASP A 15 51.17 -19.08 24.15
C ASP A 15 49.86 -19.07 24.91
N HIS A 16 48.85 -18.39 24.39
CA HIS A 16 47.47 -18.57 24.84
C HIS A 16 46.75 -19.45 23.86
N ASP A 17 46.41 -20.64 24.34
CA ASP A 17 45.50 -21.61 23.73
C ASP A 17 44.16 -20.92 23.40
N ASP A 18 43.85 -20.80 22.13
CA ASP A 18 42.54 -20.44 21.62
C ASP A 18 41.54 -21.59 21.84
N HIS A 19 40.83 -21.50 22.94
CA HIS A 19 39.61 -22.30 23.13
C HIS A 19 38.51 -21.72 22.27
N HIS A 20 38.34 -22.25 21.07
CA HIS A 20 37.12 -22.10 20.26
C HIS A 20 35.94 -22.69 21.05
N HIS A 21 35.19 -21.84 21.72
CA HIS A 21 33.84 -22.16 22.11
C HIS A 21 32.92 -21.99 20.86
N GLN A 22 32.74 -23.12 20.16
CA GLN A 22 31.61 -23.30 19.27
C GLN A 22 30.32 -23.28 20.12
N HIS A 23 29.63 -22.15 20.13
CA HIS A 23 28.24 -22.11 20.53
C HIS A 23 27.39 -22.58 19.36
N ASP A 24 27.24 -23.90 19.22
CA ASP A 24 26.17 -24.52 18.46
C ASP A 24 24.84 -24.23 19.17
N HIS A 25 24.24 -23.09 18.86
CA HIS A 25 22.83 -22.88 19.09
C HIS A 25 22.04 -23.41 17.87
N ALA A 26 21.99 -24.71 17.76
CA ALA A 26 20.96 -25.38 16.99
C ALA A 26 19.63 -25.20 17.74
N HIS A 27 18.94 -24.10 17.51
CA HIS A 27 17.51 -24.03 17.76
C HIS A 27 16.82 -24.90 16.70
N ASP A 28 16.60 -26.17 17.02
CA ASP A 28 15.63 -27.03 16.36
C ASP A 28 14.24 -26.36 16.56
N GLU A 29 13.88 -25.41 15.72
CA GLU A 29 12.51 -24.94 15.60
C GLU A 29 11.68 -26.11 15.06
N LYS A 30 11.04 -26.84 15.97
CA LYS A 30 10.06 -27.87 15.61
C LYS A 30 8.82 -27.22 15.06
N THR A 31 8.88 -26.83 13.80
CA THR A 31 7.72 -26.43 13.02
C THR A 31 6.96 -27.70 12.66
N SER A 32 5.83 -27.95 13.30
CA SER A 32 4.94 -29.04 12.90
C SER A 32 3.87 -28.53 11.95
N SER A 33 3.75 -29.12 10.77
CA SER A 33 2.70 -28.82 9.81
C SER A 33 1.87 -30.06 9.51
N TRP A 34 0.55 -29.90 9.39
CA TRP A 34 -0.38 -30.98 9.05
C TRP A 34 -1.54 -30.45 8.20
N VAL A 35 -2.23 -31.34 7.51
CA VAL A 35 -3.43 -30.98 6.73
C VAL A 35 -4.66 -31.19 7.62
N GLY A 36 -5.48 -30.14 7.80
CA GLY A 36 -6.73 -30.22 8.53
C GLY A 36 -7.84 -30.93 7.76
N PRO A 37 -8.99 -31.23 8.42
CA PRO A 37 -10.14 -31.89 7.79
C PRO A 37 -10.77 -31.05 6.67
N ASP A 38 -10.52 -29.74 6.66
CA ASP A 38 -10.94 -28.77 5.66
C ASP A 38 -9.99 -28.69 4.44
N GLY A 39 -8.93 -29.52 4.42
CA GLY A 39 -7.91 -29.52 3.38
C GLY A 39 -6.87 -28.40 3.47
N LYS A 40 -6.90 -27.56 4.52
CA LYS A 40 -5.92 -26.49 4.74
C LYS A 40 -4.69 -27.02 5.45
N VAL A 41 -3.51 -26.47 5.13
CA VAL A 41 -2.28 -26.76 5.82
C VAL A 41 -2.18 -25.86 7.05
N TYR A 42 -2.15 -26.46 8.23
CA TYR A 42 -1.92 -25.80 9.51
C TYR A 42 -0.47 -25.95 9.91
N HIS A 43 0.07 -24.97 10.62
CA HIS A 43 1.36 -25.07 11.28
C HIS A 43 1.31 -24.37 12.64
N SER A 44 2.20 -24.77 13.50
CA SER A 44 2.38 -24.21 14.83
C SER A 44 3.84 -23.86 15.02
N HIS A 45 4.10 -22.67 15.53
CA HIS A 45 5.39 -22.23 16.03
C HIS A 45 5.32 -22.23 17.57
N ASP A 46 6.45 -22.27 18.21
CA ASP A 46 6.61 -22.41 19.66
C ASP A 46 5.57 -21.64 20.49
N GLY A 47 4.60 -22.38 21.06
CA GLY A 47 3.61 -21.84 22.00
C GLY A 47 2.46 -21.03 21.41
N LEU A 48 2.39 -20.85 20.10
CA LEU A 48 1.25 -20.20 19.44
C LEU A 48 0.18 -21.21 19.06
N ALA A 49 -1.09 -20.79 19.09
CA ALA A 49 -2.19 -21.60 18.61
C ALA A 49 -1.96 -22.00 17.14
N PRO A 50 -2.34 -23.25 16.74
CA PRO A 50 -2.27 -23.67 15.37
C PRO A 50 -3.02 -22.71 14.45
N HIS A 51 -2.37 -22.24 13.38
CA HIS A 51 -2.97 -21.36 12.39
C HIS A 51 -2.62 -21.84 10.98
N SER A 52 -3.50 -21.54 10.04
CA SER A 52 -3.26 -21.77 8.62
C SER A 52 -2.97 -20.44 7.95
N HIS A 53 -1.92 -20.37 7.15
CA HIS A 53 -1.84 -19.34 6.15
C HIS A 53 -2.61 -19.86 4.93
N GLU A 54 -3.66 -19.15 4.55
CA GLU A 54 -4.15 -19.36 3.19
C GLU A 54 -2.96 -19.11 2.27
N PRO A 55 -2.70 -20.01 1.29
CA PRO A 55 -1.64 -19.74 0.33
C PRO A 55 -1.93 -18.33 -0.19
N ILE A 56 -0.94 -17.44 -0.05
CA ILE A 56 -0.98 -16.15 -0.73
C ILE A 56 -0.90 -16.53 -2.21
N TYR A 57 -2.07 -16.86 -2.77
CA TYR A 57 -2.17 -16.90 -4.20
C TYR A 57 -1.61 -15.58 -4.69
N SER A 58 -0.69 -15.65 -5.64
CA SER A 58 -0.23 -14.57 -6.51
C SER A 58 -1.17 -13.37 -6.41
N PRO A 59 -0.72 -12.12 -6.43
CA PRO A 59 -1.51 -10.91 -6.09
C PRO A 59 -2.92 -10.84 -6.67
N GLY A 60 -3.43 -11.95 -7.17
CA GLY A 60 -4.74 -12.11 -7.79
C GLY A 60 -4.72 -11.60 -9.23
N PHE A 61 -5.79 -11.84 -9.94
CA PHE A 61 -6.01 -11.25 -11.26
C PHE A 61 -6.88 -10.00 -11.10
N PHE A 62 -6.55 -8.93 -11.81
CA PHE A 62 -7.36 -7.71 -11.84
C PHE A 62 -8.83 -7.99 -12.17
N SER A 63 -9.08 -8.92 -13.09
CA SER A 63 -10.42 -9.38 -13.47
C SER A 63 -11.20 -10.01 -12.32
N ARG A 64 -10.55 -10.48 -11.27
CA ARG A 64 -11.16 -11.08 -10.07
C ARG A 64 -11.20 -10.16 -8.85
N ARG A 65 -10.81 -8.88 -9.00
CA ARG A 65 -10.90 -7.92 -7.90
C ARG A 65 -12.35 -7.76 -7.42
N ALA A 66 -12.53 -7.39 -6.17
CA ALA A 66 -13.83 -7.03 -5.65
C ALA A 66 -14.46 -5.91 -6.50
N GLN A 67 -15.69 -6.14 -6.98
CA GLN A 67 -16.38 -5.15 -7.81
C GLN A 67 -16.96 -4.02 -6.97
N PRO A 68 -17.11 -2.81 -7.51
CA PRO A 68 -17.80 -1.71 -6.84
C PRO A 68 -19.24 -2.11 -6.46
N ILE A 69 -19.70 -1.65 -5.29
CA ILE A 69 -21.08 -1.87 -4.83
C ILE A 69 -21.97 -0.81 -5.47
N LEU A 70 -22.51 -1.09 -6.63
CA LEU A 70 -23.34 -0.15 -7.39
C LEU A 70 -24.77 0.04 -6.84
N THR A 71 -25.19 -0.81 -5.89
CA THR A 71 -26.53 -0.75 -5.27
C THR A 71 -26.59 0.14 -4.02
N ARG A 72 -25.48 0.76 -3.65
CA ARG A 72 -25.39 1.63 -2.47
C ARG A 72 -26.14 2.95 -2.69
N ASP A 73 -26.77 3.48 -1.64
CA ASP A 73 -27.36 4.83 -1.67
C ASP A 73 -26.29 5.92 -1.57
N PHE A 74 -26.06 6.63 -2.66
CA PHE A 74 -25.10 7.74 -2.72
C PHE A 74 -25.64 9.04 -2.09
N ASN A 75 -26.89 9.05 -1.56
CA ASN A 75 -27.39 10.15 -0.76
C ASN A 75 -27.00 10.01 0.72
N GLU A 76 -26.81 8.79 1.23
CA GLU A 76 -26.32 8.56 2.58
C GLU A 76 -24.84 8.92 2.69
N ARG A 77 -24.05 8.51 1.72
CA ARG A 77 -22.63 8.84 1.64
C ARG A 77 -22.22 9.07 0.19
N ALA A 78 -21.57 10.18 -0.09
CA ALA A 78 -21.08 10.52 -1.42
C ALA A 78 -20.12 9.44 -1.98
N PHE A 79 -19.91 9.45 -3.29
CA PHE A 79 -18.97 8.57 -3.96
C PHE A 79 -17.57 8.75 -3.37
N THR A 80 -17.03 7.68 -2.83
CA THR A 80 -15.79 7.70 -2.06
C THR A 80 -14.63 7.10 -2.83
N VAL A 81 -13.55 7.87 -2.99
CA VAL A 81 -12.30 7.44 -3.60
C VAL A 81 -11.29 7.12 -2.50
N GLY A 82 -10.85 5.87 -2.43
CA GLY A 82 -9.81 5.43 -1.51
C GLY A 82 -8.42 5.49 -2.17
N ILE A 83 -7.45 6.11 -1.52
CA ILE A 83 -6.06 6.23 -1.97
C ILE A 83 -5.17 5.41 -1.06
N GLY A 84 -4.73 4.24 -1.54
CA GLY A 84 -3.84 3.32 -0.84
C GLY A 84 -2.46 3.25 -1.50
N GLY A 85 -1.52 2.63 -0.81
CA GLY A 85 -0.17 2.40 -1.31
C GLY A 85 0.90 2.57 -0.23
N PRO A 86 2.15 2.17 -0.50
CA PRO A 86 3.25 2.25 0.46
C PRO A 86 3.55 3.66 0.96
N VAL A 87 4.25 3.74 2.11
CA VAL A 87 4.73 5.01 2.65
C VAL A 87 5.67 5.69 1.63
N GLY A 88 5.55 7.01 1.52
CA GLY A 88 6.43 7.80 0.67
C GLY A 88 6.06 7.85 -0.80
N THR A 89 5.11 7.05 -1.30
CA THR A 89 4.74 7.00 -2.73
C THR A 89 4.02 8.27 -3.23
N GLY A 90 3.52 9.12 -2.32
CA GLY A 90 2.88 10.40 -2.68
C GLY A 90 1.36 10.40 -2.58
N LYS A 91 0.75 9.54 -1.74
CA LYS A 91 -0.70 9.51 -1.49
C LYS A 91 -1.27 10.88 -1.12
N THR A 92 -0.73 11.51 -0.10
CA THR A 92 -1.17 12.84 0.37
C THR A 92 -0.99 13.92 -0.71
N ALA A 93 0.10 13.85 -1.47
CA ALA A 93 0.32 14.77 -2.59
C ALA A 93 -0.72 14.57 -3.70
N LEU A 94 -1.08 13.30 -3.99
CA LEU A 94 -2.14 12.98 -4.94
C LEU A 94 -3.49 13.51 -4.44
N MET A 95 -3.87 13.22 -3.20
CA MET A 95 -5.11 13.71 -2.60
C MET A 95 -5.21 15.24 -2.68
N LEU A 96 -4.15 15.96 -2.32
CA LEU A 96 -4.11 17.42 -2.42
C LEU A 96 -4.25 17.90 -3.87
N SER A 97 -3.62 17.23 -4.84
CA SER A 97 -3.72 17.58 -6.25
C SER A 97 -5.12 17.35 -6.80
N LEU A 98 -5.77 16.24 -6.42
CA LEU A 98 -7.16 15.95 -6.75
C LEU A 98 -8.11 16.99 -6.16
N CYS A 99 -7.94 17.36 -4.89
CA CYS A 99 -8.72 18.43 -4.27
C CYS A 99 -8.60 19.74 -5.02
N LYS A 100 -7.38 20.15 -5.39
CA LYS A 100 -7.14 21.40 -6.13
C LYS A 100 -7.79 21.38 -7.52
N PHE A 101 -7.76 20.23 -8.19
CA PHE A 101 -8.29 20.08 -9.55
C PHE A 101 -9.82 20.07 -9.58
N LEU A 102 -10.44 19.44 -8.58
CA LEU A 102 -11.88 19.17 -8.58
C LEU A 102 -12.73 20.24 -7.85
N ARG A 103 -12.15 20.96 -6.88
CA ARG A 103 -12.89 21.84 -5.94
C ARG A 103 -13.74 22.93 -6.59
N ASP A 104 -13.37 23.39 -7.79
CA ASP A 104 -14.09 24.47 -8.47
C ASP A 104 -15.35 23.98 -9.20
N LYS A 105 -15.49 22.64 -9.33
CA LYS A 105 -16.62 22.01 -10.06
C LYS A 105 -17.45 21.07 -9.16
N TYR A 106 -16.87 20.53 -8.10
CA TYR A 106 -17.49 19.54 -7.24
C TYR A 106 -17.36 19.94 -5.78
N SER A 107 -18.41 19.64 -4.98
CA SER A 107 -18.30 19.70 -3.53
C SER A 107 -17.50 18.52 -3.04
N LEU A 108 -16.38 18.77 -2.36
CA LEU A 108 -15.43 17.77 -1.92
C LEU A 108 -15.29 17.76 -0.40
N ALA A 109 -15.14 16.57 0.17
CA ALA A 109 -14.54 16.41 1.49
C ALA A 109 -13.39 15.39 1.41
N ALA A 110 -12.36 15.60 2.22
CA ALA A 110 -11.19 14.71 2.26
C ALA A 110 -10.89 14.32 3.69
N ASN A 111 -10.57 13.05 3.91
CA ASN A 111 -10.21 12.48 5.20
C ASN A 111 -8.94 11.64 5.10
N LEU A 112 -8.06 11.82 6.08
CA LEU A 112 -6.96 10.90 6.31
C LEU A 112 -7.44 9.88 7.35
N LEU A 113 -7.53 8.62 6.94
CA LEU A 113 -7.85 7.53 7.86
C LEU A 113 -6.64 7.28 8.75
N LEU A 114 -6.64 7.89 9.93
CA LEU A 114 -5.63 7.64 10.95
C LEU A 114 -5.93 6.28 11.57
N THR A 115 -5.18 5.29 11.18
CA THR A 115 -5.19 4.00 11.87
C THR A 115 -4.24 4.08 13.06
N GLU A 116 -4.70 4.59 14.18
CA GLU A 116 -4.00 4.39 15.47
C GLU A 116 -4.12 2.95 15.96
N LEU A 117 -4.95 2.13 15.29
CA LEU A 117 -5.15 0.72 15.61
C LEU A 117 -4.44 -0.16 14.58
N PRO A 118 -3.69 -1.19 15.02
CA PRO A 118 -2.93 -2.03 14.12
C PRO A 118 -3.84 -2.80 13.16
N HIS A 119 -3.60 -2.64 11.88
CA HIS A 119 -4.02 -3.46 10.74
C HIS A 119 -5.51 -3.83 10.54
N ALA A 120 -6.35 -3.79 11.58
CA ALA A 120 -7.73 -4.28 11.57
C ALA A 120 -8.74 -3.26 11.02
N ALA A 121 -8.55 -1.97 11.31
CA ALA A 121 -9.60 -0.95 11.14
C ALA A 121 -10.03 -0.65 9.68
N ILE A 122 -9.18 -0.96 8.70
CA ILE A 122 -9.53 -0.77 7.28
C ILE A 122 -10.19 -2.01 6.68
N ARG A 123 -9.99 -3.17 7.29
CA ARG A 123 -10.51 -4.46 6.81
C ARG A 123 -11.49 -5.13 7.74
N GLU A 124 -11.29 -5.07 9.05
CA GLU A 124 -12.01 -5.88 10.03
C GLU A 124 -13.07 -5.10 10.81
N ASP A 125 -12.85 -3.80 11.05
CA ASP A 125 -13.86 -2.94 11.67
C ASP A 125 -14.08 -1.66 10.84
N ILE A 126 -14.89 -1.82 9.82
CA ILE A 126 -15.25 -0.77 8.86
C ILE A 126 -16.07 0.32 9.53
N SER A 127 -16.82 -0.02 10.60
CA SER A 127 -17.75 0.88 11.27
C SER A 127 -17.08 2.12 11.84
N ILE A 128 -15.84 2.00 12.32
CA ILE A 128 -15.06 3.12 12.88
C ILE A 128 -14.83 4.22 11.83
N ASN A 129 -14.66 3.84 10.57
CA ASN A 129 -14.36 4.78 9.48
C ASN A 129 -15.61 5.19 8.70
N LEU A 130 -16.65 4.37 8.69
CA LEU A 130 -17.86 4.60 7.90
C LEU A 130 -18.64 5.80 8.43
N GLY A 131 -18.90 5.85 9.75
CA GLY A 131 -19.63 6.95 10.39
C GLY A 131 -19.00 8.33 10.12
N PRO A 132 -17.70 8.54 10.34
CA PRO A 132 -17.04 9.80 10.02
C PRO A 132 -17.13 10.19 8.54
N LEU A 133 -17.09 9.24 7.59
CA LEU A 133 -17.26 9.53 6.16
C LEU A 133 -18.69 9.95 5.82
N GLU A 134 -19.70 9.33 6.43
CA GLU A 134 -21.11 9.72 6.29
C GLU A 134 -21.36 11.11 6.88
N GLU A 135 -20.81 11.40 8.05
CA GLU A 135 -20.89 12.72 8.68
C GLU A 135 -20.28 13.80 7.80
N LEU A 136 -19.06 13.58 7.27
CA LEU A 136 -18.41 14.51 6.33
C LEU A 136 -19.23 14.71 5.06
N SER A 137 -19.77 13.63 4.49
CA SER A 137 -20.64 13.69 3.33
C SER A 137 -21.84 14.58 3.56
N ASN A 138 -22.51 14.41 4.71
CA ASN A 138 -23.71 15.16 5.07
C ASN A 138 -23.40 16.62 5.42
N LEU A 139 -22.32 16.87 6.15
CA LEU A 139 -21.91 18.22 6.58
C LEU A 139 -21.58 19.11 5.37
N PHE A 140 -20.84 18.59 4.43
CA PHE A 140 -20.37 19.36 3.27
C PHE A 140 -21.26 19.20 2.03
N LYS A 141 -22.32 18.38 2.09
CA LYS A 141 -23.13 18.03 0.90
C LYS A 141 -22.24 17.60 -0.26
N ALA A 142 -21.27 16.73 0.05
CA ALA A 142 -20.22 16.38 -0.88
C ALA A 142 -20.78 15.62 -2.10
N ASP A 143 -20.20 15.89 -3.27
CA ASP A 143 -20.34 15.06 -4.47
C ASP A 143 -19.35 13.90 -4.47
N LEU A 144 -18.15 14.16 -3.91
CA LEU A 144 -17.04 13.23 -3.85
C LEU A 144 -16.38 13.29 -2.47
N LEU A 145 -16.05 12.12 -1.95
CA LEU A 145 -15.18 11.97 -0.78
C LEU A 145 -13.84 11.40 -1.22
N LEU A 146 -12.76 11.94 -0.68
CA LEU A 146 -11.41 11.39 -0.85
C LEU A 146 -10.94 10.87 0.50
N CYS A 147 -10.49 9.62 0.58
CA CYS A 147 -9.90 9.09 1.80
C CYS A 147 -8.55 8.44 1.53
N GLU A 148 -7.58 8.73 2.38
CA GLU A 148 -6.21 8.23 2.31
C GLU A 148 -5.96 7.21 3.41
N SER A 149 -5.30 6.09 3.09
CA SER A 149 -4.84 5.13 4.10
C SER A 149 -3.57 5.63 4.79
N GLY A 150 -3.38 5.28 6.07
CA GLY A 150 -2.24 5.68 6.89
C GLY A 150 -0.85 5.22 6.39
N GLY A 151 -0.79 4.35 5.42
CA GLY A 151 0.47 3.99 4.74
C GLY A 151 1.32 2.91 5.41
N ASP A 152 1.00 2.49 6.61
CA ASP A 152 1.79 1.49 7.34
C ASP A 152 1.54 0.05 6.88
N ASN A 153 0.57 -0.16 6.01
CA ASN A 153 0.18 -1.48 5.55
C ASN A 153 0.36 -1.62 4.05
N LEU A 154 1.38 -2.35 3.66
CA LEU A 154 1.71 -2.68 2.28
C LEU A 154 0.56 -3.43 1.55
N ALA A 155 -0.31 -4.10 2.30
CA ALA A 155 -1.46 -4.84 1.80
C ALA A 155 -2.80 -4.11 2.03
N ALA A 156 -2.80 -2.82 2.37
CA ALA A 156 -4.01 -2.07 2.67
C ALA A 156 -4.82 -1.79 1.40
N ASN A 157 -5.59 -2.78 0.99
CA ASN A 157 -6.69 -2.57 0.06
C ASN A 157 -7.89 -2.04 0.85
N PHE A 158 -8.46 -0.95 0.39
CA PHE A 158 -9.73 -0.48 0.93
C PHE A 158 -10.80 -1.54 0.80
N SER A 159 -11.64 -1.69 1.84
CA SER A 159 -12.90 -2.41 1.67
C SER A 159 -13.80 -1.68 0.68
N ARG A 160 -14.53 -2.42 -0.14
CA ARG A 160 -15.56 -1.85 -1.03
C ARG A 160 -16.71 -1.18 -0.28
N GLU A 161 -16.86 -1.47 0.99
CA GLU A 161 -17.82 -0.78 1.85
C GLU A 161 -17.36 0.65 2.18
N LEU A 162 -16.04 0.89 2.25
CA LEU A 162 -15.48 2.21 2.50
C LEU A 162 -15.25 3.01 1.22
N ALA A 163 -14.77 2.37 0.16
CA ALA A 163 -14.37 3.05 -1.07
C ALA A 163 -15.07 2.46 -2.30
N ASP A 164 -15.77 3.30 -3.03
CA ASP A 164 -16.43 2.96 -4.28
C ASP A 164 -15.45 2.86 -5.44
N TYR A 165 -14.35 3.62 -5.37
CA TYR A 165 -13.25 3.61 -6.33
C TYR A 165 -11.92 3.59 -5.58
N ILE A 166 -11.07 2.64 -5.91
CA ILE A 166 -9.80 2.42 -5.22
C ILE A 166 -8.64 2.75 -6.13
N ILE A 167 -7.80 3.67 -5.70
CA ILE A 167 -6.51 4.00 -6.32
C ILE A 167 -5.41 3.37 -5.48
N TYR A 168 -4.50 2.64 -6.13
CA TYR A 168 -3.27 2.20 -5.51
C TYR A 168 -2.10 2.95 -6.13
N ILE A 169 -1.33 3.67 -5.31
CA ILE A 169 -0.21 4.47 -5.79
C ILE A 169 1.11 3.85 -5.34
N ILE A 170 1.97 3.59 -6.30
CA ILE A 170 3.38 3.22 -6.10
C ILE A 170 4.27 4.30 -6.69
N ASP A 171 5.56 4.26 -6.42
CA ASP A 171 6.53 5.07 -7.15
C ASP A 171 7.52 4.19 -7.93
N VAL A 172 8.35 4.82 -8.74
CA VAL A 172 9.32 4.11 -9.61
C VAL A 172 10.40 3.35 -8.85
N SER A 173 10.53 3.54 -7.54
CA SER A 173 11.46 2.80 -6.68
C SER A 173 10.80 1.66 -5.90
N ALA A 174 9.48 1.50 -6.02
CA ALA A 174 8.72 0.58 -5.19
C ALA A 174 8.91 -0.88 -5.58
N GLY A 175 9.20 -1.71 -4.57
CA GLY A 175 9.30 -3.16 -4.70
C GLY A 175 8.01 -3.93 -4.36
N ASP A 176 7.00 -3.29 -3.76
CA ASP A 176 5.79 -3.99 -3.35
C ASP A 176 4.66 -3.87 -4.36
N THR A 177 4.20 -5.03 -4.81
CA THR A 177 3.19 -5.18 -5.87
C THR A 177 1.85 -5.71 -5.36
N SER A 178 1.68 -5.92 -4.05
CA SER A 178 0.52 -6.63 -3.49
C SER A 178 -0.83 -5.96 -3.77
N GLY A 179 -0.89 -4.62 -3.81
CA GLY A 179 -2.11 -3.85 -4.10
C GLY A 179 -2.41 -3.62 -5.59
N ILE A 180 -1.46 -3.91 -6.47
CA ILE A 180 -1.53 -3.56 -7.90
C ILE A 180 -2.76 -4.16 -8.59
N THR A 181 -3.14 -5.38 -8.26
CA THR A 181 -4.24 -6.10 -8.93
C THR A 181 -5.61 -5.85 -8.32
N GLN A 182 -5.69 -5.32 -7.10
CA GLN A 182 -6.95 -5.16 -6.37
C GLN A 182 -7.58 -3.77 -6.53
N ALA A 183 -6.82 -2.78 -6.90
CA ALA A 183 -7.30 -1.41 -7.10
C ALA A 183 -7.98 -1.23 -8.47
N ASP A 184 -8.90 -0.27 -8.58
CA ASP A 184 -9.51 0.10 -9.85
C ASP A 184 -8.51 0.81 -10.76
N LEU A 185 -7.65 1.66 -10.18
CA LEU A 185 -6.58 2.37 -10.89
C LEU A 185 -5.24 2.18 -10.16
N LEU A 186 -4.21 1.85 -10.93
CA LEU A 186 -2.83 1.90 -10.48
C LEU A 186 -2.22 3.24 -10.90
N VAL A 187 -1.58 3.95 -9.96
CA VAL A 187 -0.78 5.15 -10.27
C VAL A 187 0.70 4.84 -10.02
N ILE A 188 1.52 4.99 -11.04
CA ILE A 188 2.97 4.85 -10.95
C ILE A 188 3.56 6.26 -10.93
N ASN A 189 3.87 6.72 -9.71
CA ASN A 189 4.27 8.11 -9.45
C ASN A 189 5.79 8.30 -9.50
N LYS A 190 6.21 9.58 -9.49
CA LYS A 190 7.60 10.03 -9.47
C LYS A 190 8.41 9.54 -10.67
N THR A 191 7.77 9.48 -11.84
CA THR A 191 8.45 9.03 -13.08
C THR A 191 9.64 9.91 -13.48
N ASP A 192 9.72 11.13 -12.97
CA ASP A 192 10.88 12.02 -13.06
C ASP A 192 12.14 11.46 -12.38
N LEU A 193 11.98 10.58 -11.40
CA LEU A 193 13.08 9.96 -10.69
C LEU A 193 13.52 8.62 -11.31
N ALA A 194 12.82 8.12 -12.33
CA ALA A 194 13.08 6.78 -12.89
C ALA A 194 14.55 6.57 -13.26
N GLN A 195 15.16 7.52 -13.98
CA GLN A 195 16.58 7.45 -14.35
C GLN A 195 17.51 7.45 -13.12
N ALA A 196 17.19 8.24 -12.10
CA ALA A 196 18.02 8.35 -10.92
C ALA A 196 18.02 7.08 -10.06
N VAL A 197 16.91 6.33 -10.06
CA VAL A 197 16.78 5.06 -9.33
C VAL A 197 17.03 3.83 -10.20
N GLY A 198 17.38 4.02 -11.46
CA GLY A 198 17.63 2.92 -12.40
C GLY A 198 16.38 2.15 -12.84
N ALA A 199 15.20 2.76 -12.73
CA ALA A 199 13.95 2.17 -13.16
C ALA A 199 13.73 2.35 -14.67
N ASP A 200 13.26 1.30 -15.34
CA ASP A 200 12.87 1.32 -16.75
C ASP A 200 11.35 1.40 -16.85
N LEU A 201 10.85 2.55 -17.32
CA LEU A 201 9.40 2.78 -17.45
C LEU A 201 8.74 1.83 -18.45
N ALA A 202 9.44 1.41 -19.51
CA ALA A 202 8.90 0.45 -20.48
C ALA A 202 8.72 -0.95 -19.86
N VAL A 203 9.64 -1.33 -18.97
CA VAL A 203 9.51 -2.57 -18.17
C VAL A 203 8.32 -2.44 -17.20
N MET A 204 8.20 -1.32 -16.49
CA MET A 204 7.10 -1.10 -15.57
C MET A 204 5.74 -1.09 -16.26
N GLU A 205 5.64 -0.49 -17.45
CA GLU A 205 4.44 -0.50 -18.30
C GLU A 205 4.04 -1.93 -18.67
N ARG A 206 4.97 -2.69 -19.23
CA ARG A 206 4.75 -4.10 -19.61
C ARG A 206 4.28 -4.93 -18.42
N ASP A 207 4.92 -4.76 -17.27
CA ASP A 207 4.62 -5.53 -16.08
C ASP A 207 3.29 -5.10 -15.46
N ALA A 208 2.95 -3.81 -15.48
CA ALA A 208 1.64 -3.31 -15.06
C ALA A 208 0.52 -3.88 -15.94
N LEU A 209 0.66 -3.85 -17.27
CA LEU A 209 -0.30 -4.45 -18.20
C LEU A 209 -0.49 -5.94 -17.94
N ARG A 210 0.61 -6.67 -17.74
CA ARG A 210 0.58 -8.12 -17.47
C ARG A 210 -0.10 -8.45 -16.13
N MET A 211 0.26 -7.75 -15.07
CA MET A 211 -0.26 -8.03 -13.72
C MET A 211 -1.72 -7.62 -13.58
N ARG A 212 -2.16 -6.63 -14.35
CA ARG A 212 -3.51 -6.09 -14.29
C ARG A 212 -4.44 -6.61 -15.40
N ASP A 213 -4.05 -7.62 -16.17
CA ASP A 213 -4.85 -8.13 -17.30
C ASP A 213 -5.37 -6.99 -18.21
N GLY A 214 -4.54 -5.99 -18.48
CA GLY A 214 -4.90 -4.78 -19.23
C GLY A 214 -5.72 -3.75 -18.43
N GLY A 215 -5.89 -3.92 -17.11
CA GLY A 215 -6.55 -2.93 -16.26
C GLY A 215 -5.82 -1.58 -16.24
N PRO A 216 -6.52 -0.47 -15.95
CA PRO A 216 -6.01 0.89 -16.15
C PRO A 216 -4.86 1.21 -15.19
N PHE A 217 -3.85 1.89 -15.70
CA PHE A 217 -2.79 2.50 -14.90
C PHE A 217 -2.35 3.82 -15.51
N VAL A 218 -1.76 4.70 -14.71
CA VAL A 218 -1.30 6.04 -15.11
C VAL A 218 0.11 6.26 -14.59
N PHE A 219 1.02 6.67 -15.48
CA PHE A 219 2.28 7.25 -15.08
C PHE A 219 2.10 8.71 -14.66
N ALA A 220 2.63 9.06 -13.49
CA ALA A 220 2.41 10.38 -12.94
C ALA A 220 3.69 11.02 -12.36
N GLN A 221 3.67 12.34 -12.30
CA GLN A 221 4.56 13.17 -11.52
C GLN A 221 3.67 14.12 -10.71
N VAL A 222 3.06 13.60 -9.66
CA VAL A 222 2.01 14.30 -8.90
C VAL A 222 2.48 15.67 -8.42
N LYS A 223 3.74 15.78 -7.98
CA LYS A 223 4.35 17.04 -7.56
C LYS A 223 4.35 18.10 -8.66
N HIS A 224 4.42 17.68 -9.91
CA HIS A 224 4.49 18.54 -11.10
C HIS A 224 3.13 18.65 -11.84
N GLY A 225 2.09 18.00 -11.32
CA GLY A 225 0.75 18.01 -11.91
C GLY A 225 0.58 17.09 -13.13
N LEU A 226 1.61 16.34 -13.52
CA LEU A 226 1.53 15.43 -14.67
C LEU A 226 0.76 14.17 -14.29
N GLY A 227 -0.15 13.73 -15.18
CA GLY A 227 -1.02 12.58 -14.97
C GLY A 227 -2.28 12.86 -14.15
N ILE A 228 -2.42 14.04 -13.52
CA ILE A 228 -3.56 14.35 -12.66
C ILE A 228 -4.88 14.36 -13.43
N GLU A 229 -4.92 14.99 -14.60
CA GLU A 229 -6.11 15.04 -15.44
C GLU A 229 -6.59 13.64 -15.84
N GLU A 230 -5.66 12.76 -16.20
CA GLU A 230 -5.97 11.37 -16.55
C GLU A 230 -6.54 10.59 -15.35
N ILE A 231 -5.92 10.74 -14.17
CA ILE A 231 -6.43 10.15 -12.93
C ILE A 231 -7.84 10.66 -12.62
N VAL A 232 -8.07 11.98 -12.73
CA VAL A 232 -9.40 12.58 -12.55
C VAL A 232 -10.42 12.01 -13.53
N ASN A 233 -10.05 11.82 -14.80
CA ASN A 233 -10.93 11.24 -15.80
C ASN A 233 -11.36 9.82 -15.43
N HIS A 234 -10.46 9.00 -14.91
CA HIS A 234 -10.80 7.66 -14.40
C HIS A 234 -11.74 7.71 -13.20
N ILE A 235 -11.49 8.60 -12.24
CA ILE A 235 -12.37 8.80 -11.07
C ILE A 235 -13.78 9.21 -11.51
N LEU A 236 -13.88 10.24 -12.37
CA LEU A 236 -15.16 10.76 -12.80
C LEU A 236 -15.93 9.76 -13.66
N GLN A 237 -15.26 8.91 -14.43
CA GLN A 237 -15.92 7.82 -15.15
C GLN A 237 -16.55 6.82 -14.16
N GLY A 238 -15.84 6.44 -13.11
CA GLY A 238 -16.39 5.60 -12.06
C GLY A 238 -17.57 6.24 -11.33
N TRP A 239 -17.46 7.54 -11.03
CA TRP A 239 -18.52 8.33 -10.41
C TRP A 239 -19.78 8.41 -11.26
N GLU A 240 -19.66 8.66 -12.58
CA GLU A 240 -20.79 8.70 -13.52
C GLU A 240 -21.51 7.35 -13.57
N VAL A 241 -20.75 6.25 -13.67
CA VAL A 241 -21.29 4.89 -13.72
C VAL A 241 -22.02 4.54 -12.44
N ALA A 242 -21.46 4.88 -11.29
CA ALA A 242 -22.03 4.52 -10.00
C ALA A 242 -23.25 5.37 -9.62
N THR A 243 -23.19 6.69 -9.86
CA THR A 243 -24.22 7.64 -9.40
C THR A 243 -25.29 7.96 -10.46
N GLY A 244 -25.03 7.66 -11.73
CA GLY A 244 -25.87 8.08 -12.85
C GLY A 244 -25.82 9.59 -13.13
N LYS A 245 -25.01 10.35 -12.41
CA LYS A 245 -24.82 11.79 -12.63
C LYS A 245 -23.90 12.00 -13.85
N LYS A 246 -23.94 13.21 -14.42
CA LYS A 246 -23.04 13.62 -15.51
C LYS A 246 -21.98 14.58 -15.00
N ARG A 247 -20.78 14.55 -15.62
CA ARG A 247 -19.68 15.48 -15.33
C ARG A 247 -20.12 16.92 -15.56
N GLN A 248 -19.56 17.80 -14.76
CA GLN A 248 -19.69 19.26 -14.89
C GLN A 248 -18.58 19.83 -15.76
#